data_667a9d23c459e0fb7dcba91ec1666d7d
#
_entry.id   667a9d23c459e0fb7dcba91ec1666d7d
#
_cell.length_a   1.000
_cell.length_b   1.000
_cell.length_c   1.000
_cell.angle_alpha   90.00
_cell.angle_beta   90.00
_cell.angle_gamma   90.00
#
_symmetry.space_group_name_H-M   'P 1'
#
loop_
_entity.id
_entity.type
_entity.pdbx_description
1 polymer ?
#
loop_
_entity_poly.entity_id
_entity_poly.type
_entity_poly.pdbx_seq_one_letter_code
_entity_poly.pdbx_strand_id
1 'polypeptide(L)'
;MTKVFKIFILSFCLFCQSSLNAQVPEFWYEYQLKQMSLDEKIGQLFMVAAYSNKDAQHTLDLENQVLNYHVGGLVFFQNDPLKQAYLSNYLQSISKVPLMLGIDAEWGLAMRLQHTQKFPYAITLGALQNDSLAFEVGAAIGRDLKRLGMHINFAPDVDINVNPKNPIIGFRSFGEDKYNVTESALAFMKGYQSFGLLATGKHFPGHGDTAVDSHSALPTITFSRERLNEVE
;
A
#
# COMPACT_ATOMS: atom_id res chain seq x y z
N MET A 1 36.88 -4.85 -48.10
CA MET A 1 35.51 -4.61 -47.59
C MET A 1 35.30 -3.12 -47.52
N THR A 2 34.49 -2.64 -48.40
CA THR A 2 34.43 -1.28 -48.92
C THR A 2 33.69 -0.33 -47.96
N LYS A 3 34.05 0.96 -47.99
CA LYS A 3 33.44 2.05 -47.22
C LYS A 3 31.90 2.06 -47.21
N VAL A 4 31.27 1.53 -48.24
CA VAL A 4 29.82 1.42 -48.37
C VAL A 4 29.19 0.45 -47.37
N PHE A 5 29.90 -0.65 -47.05
CA PHE A 5 29.40 -1.62 -46.05
C PHE A 5 29.41 -1.09 -44.61
N LYS A 6 30.41 -0.24 -44.31
CA LYS A 6 30.50 0.45 -43.01
C LYS A 6 29.40 1.49 -42.82
N ILE A 7 28.97 2.19 -43.88
CA ILE A 7 27.91 3.16 -43.85
C ILE A 7 26.55 2.47 -43.68
N PHE A 8 26.37 1.29 -44.25
CA PHE A 8 25.10 0.52 -44.08
C PHE A 8 24.94 -0.04 -42.66
N ILE A 9 26.02 -0.49 -42.03
CA ILE A 9 26.01 -0.96 -40.62
C ILE A 9 25.78 0.22 -39.68
N LEU A 10 26.37 1.38 -39.91
CA LEU A 10 26.15 2.57 -39.10
C LEU A 10 24.72 3.11 -39.23
N SER A 11 24.13 3.07 -40.45
CA SER A 11 22.75 3.48 -40.68
C SER A 11 21.74 2.51 -40.06
N PHE A 12 22.05 1.20 -40.05
CA PHE A 12 21.22 0.18 -39.41
C PHE A 12 21.28 0.28 -37.88
N CYS A 13 22.47 0.58 -37.32
CA CYS A 13 22.60 0.82 -35.87
C CYS A 13 21.89 2.12 -35.41
N LEU A 14 21.84 3.16 -36.26
CA LEU A 14 21.11 4.38 -35.96
C LEU A 14 19.57 4.18 -36.05
N PHE A 15 19.10 3.27 -36.90
CA PHE A 15 17.69 2.92 -36.99
C PHE A 15 17.22 1.98 -35.86
N CYS A 16 18.10 1.15 -35.28
CA CYS A 16 17.81 0.31 -34.12
C CYS A 16 17.82 1.06 -32.79
N GLN A 17 18.28 2.31 -32.75
CA GLN A 17 18.24 3.19 -31.55
C GLN A 17 16.99 4.06 -31.47
N SER A 18 16.04 3.96 -32.40
CA SER A 18 14.68 4.36 -32.10
C SER A 18 14.11 3.36 -31.10
N SER A 19 14.55 3.51 -29.86
CA SER A 19 13.91 2.93 -28.70
C SER A 19 12.42 3.14 -28.88
N LEU A 20 11.67 2.06 -28.97
CA LEU A 20 10.25 2.05 -28.67
C LEU A 20 10.11 2.48 -27.19
N ASN A 21 10.36 3.74 -26.91
CA ASN A 21 9.74 4.40 -25.80
C ASN A 21 8.26 4.38 -26.16
N ALA A 22 7.55 3.35 -25.76
CA ALA A 22 6.13 3.44 -25.57
C ALA A 22 5.96 4.56 -24.52
N GLN A 23 5.90 5.79 -24.99
CA GLN A 23 5.49 6.91 -24.16
C GLN A 23 4.07 6.56 -23.76
N VAL A 24 3.91 6.09 -22.52
CA VAL A 24 2.59 6.13 -21.89
C VAL A 24 2.14 7.57 -22.05
N PRO A 25 1.00 7.83 -22.70
CA PRO A 25 0.55 9.19 -22.91
C PRO A 25 0.65 9.96 -21.60
N GLU A 26 1.17 11.17 -21.62
CA GLU A 26 1.35 12.03 -20.43
C GLU A 26 0.07 12.14 -19.57
N PHE A 27 -1.07 11.86 -20.19
CA PHE A 27 -2.42 11.93 -19.63
C PHE A 27 -3.17 10.58 -19.71
N TRP A 28 -2.52 9.45 -19.50
CA TRP A 28 -3.17 8.13 -19.55
C TRP A 28 -4.44 8.05 -18.70
N TYR A 29 -4.43 8.59 -17.48
CA TYR A 29 -5.58 8.59 -16.57
C TYR A 29 -6.74 9.45 -17.10
N GLU A 30 -6.47 10.58 -17.75
CA GLU A 30 -7.52 11.41 -18.36
C GLU A 30 -8.18 10.69 -19.55
N TYR A 31 -7.36 10.02 -20.36
CA TYR A 31 -7.88 9.20 -21.44
C TYR A 31 -8.79 8.09 -20.91
N GLN A 32 -8.35 7.36 -19.87
CA GLN A 32 -9.17 6.30 -19.25
C GLN A 32 -10.48 6.87 -18.71
N LEU A 33 -10.45 7.97 -17.93
CA LEU A 33 -11.64 8.61 -17.39
C LEU A 33 -12.63 9.05 -18.45
N LYS A 34 -12.17 9.50 -19.61
CA LYS A 34 -13.06 9.88 -20.73
C LYS A 34 -13.77 8.69 -21.36
N GLN A 35 -13.17 7.52 -21.35
CA GLN A 35 -13.73 6.30 -21.91
C GLN A 35 -14.67 5.57 -20.94
N MET A 36 -14.61 5.86 -19.66
CA MET A 36 -15.43 5.19 -18.63
C MET A 36 -16.85 5.71 -18.61
N SER A 37 -17.81 4.80 -18.47
CA SER A 37 -19.19 5.11 -18.05
C SER A 37 -19.22 5.67 -16.62
N LEU A 38 -20.37 6.18 -16.18
CA LEU A 38 -20.53 6.61 -14.80
C LEU A 38 -20.37 5.46 -13.80
N ASP A 39 -20.91 4.29 -14.12
CA ASP A 39 -20.83 3.10 -13.25
C ASP A 39 -19.38 2.63 -13.12
N GLU A 40 -18.61 2.60 -14.22
CA GLU A 40 -17.17 2.29 -14.19
C GLU A 40 -16.40 3.31 -13.33
N LYS A 41 -16.70 4.61 -13.46
CA LYS A 41 -16.07 5.66 -12.62
C LYS A 41 -16.38 5.47 -11.15
N ILE A 42 -17.63 5.14 -10.81
CA ILE A 42 -18.04 4.87 -9.42
C ILE A 42 -17.30 3.63 -8.90
N GLY A 43 -17.24 2.55 -9.70
CA GLY A 43 -16.52 1.33 -9.32
C GLY A 43 -15.05 1.59 -8.98
N GLN A 44 -14.37 2.48 -9.71
CA GLN A 44 -12.97 2.84 -9.45
C GLN A 44 -12.73 3.50 -8.08
N LEU A 45 -13.76 3.99 -7.41
CA LEU A 45 -13.65 4.57 -6.06
C LEU A 45 -13.59 3.53 -4.95
N PHE A 46 -13.81 2.25 -5.26
CA PHE A 46 -13.87 1.18 -4.27
C PHE A 46 -12.64 0.28 -4.33
N MET A 47 -12.10 -0.02 -3.16
CA MET A 47 -11.19 -1.13 -2.93
C MET A 47 -11.92 -2.16 -2.06
N VAL A 48 -11.95 -3.41 -2.51
CA VAL A 48 -12.70 -4.47 -1.84
C VAL A 48 -11.79 -5.48 -1.17
N ALA A 49 -12.27 -6.09 -0.08
CA ALA A 49 -11.49 -7.07 0.67
C ALA A 49 -11.31 -8.37 -0.12
N ALA A 50 -10.06 -8.79 -0.29
CA ALA A 50 -9.67 -10.02 -0.96
C ALA A 50 -8.98 -11.00 0.00
N TYR A 51 -9.44 -12.25 0.00
CA TYR A 51 -8.92 -13.31 0.84
C TYR A 51 -8.49 -14.49 -0.03
N SER A 52 -7.21 -14.83 -0.02
CA SER A 52 -6.70 -15.95 -0.80
C SER A 52 -6.78 -17.31 -0.06
N ASN A 53 -7.40 -17.36 1.13
CA ASN A 53 -7.67 -18.57 1.92
C ASN A 53 -9.15 -18.98 1.93
N LYS A 54 -10.00 -18.26 1.23
CA LYS A 54 -11.41 -18.62 1.08
C LYS A 54 -11.62 -19.58 -0.09
N ASP A 55 -12.82 -20.03 -0.25
CA ASP A 55 -13.25 -21.00 -1.26
C ASP A 55 -13.37 -20.41 -2.68
N ALA A 56 -13.74 -21.26 -3.62
CA ALA A 56 -13.95 -20.86 -5.02
C ALA A 56 -15.07 -19.82 -5.18
N GLN A 57 -16.11 -19.86 -4.30
CA GLN A 57 -17.19 -18.89 -4.36
C GLN A 57 -16.67 -17.47 -4.13
N HIS A 58 -15.76 -17.27 -3.15
CA HIS A 58 -15.13 -15.97 -2.93
C HIS A 58 -14.35 -15.48 -4.15
N THR A 59 -13.68 -16.36 -4.87
CA THR A 59 -12.99 -16.00 -6.12
C THR A 59 -13.99 -15.55 -7.19
N LEU A 60 -15.11 -16.25 -7.36
CA LEU A 60 -16.20 -15.84 -8.28
C LEU A 60 -16.82 -14.50 -7.89
N ASP A 61 -16.98 -14.24 -6.59
CA ASP A 61 -17.50 -12.96 -6.10
C ASP A 61 -16.52 -11.82 -6.43
N LEU A 62 -15.20 -12.03 -6.29
CA LEU A 62 -14.18 -11.06 -6.69
C LEU A 62 -14.15 -10.84 -8.20
N GLU A 63 -14.27 -11.90 -9.01
CA GLU A 63 -14.41 -11.79 -10.47
C GLU A 63 -15.61 -10.91 -10.85
N ASN A 64 -16.75 -11.16 -10.22
CA ASN A 64 -17.95 -10.36 -10.45
C ASN A 64 -17.72 -8.87 -10.09
N GLN A 65 -17.03 -8.59 -8.97
CA GLN A 65 -16.69 -7.23 -8.57
C GLN A 65 -15.74 -6.54 -9.57
N VAL A 66 -14.77 -7.27 -10.10
CA VAL A 66 -13.83 -6.74 -11.10
C VAL A 66 -14.52 -6.53 -12.45
N LEU A 67 -15.27 -7.52 -12.94
CA LEU A 67 -15.81 -7.52 -14.31
C LEU A 67 -17.08 -6.67 -14.44
N ASN A 68 -17.97 -6.71 -13.46
CA ASN A 68 -19.30 -6.10 -13.55
C ASN A 68 -19.44 -4.83 -12.71
N TYR A 69 -18.74 -4.73 -11.57
CA TYR A 69 -18.73 -3.52 -10.74
C TYR A 69 -17.50 -2.65 -10.95
N HIS A 70 -16.51 -3.11 -11.74
CA HIS A 70 -15.33 -2.33 -12.13
C HIS A 70 -14.57 -1.70 -10.97
N VAL A 71 -14.42 -2.44 -9.86
CA VAL A 71 -13.74 -1.94 -8.67
C VAL A 71 -12.30 -1.51 -8.96
N GLY A 72 -11.86 -0.41 -8.34
CA GLY A 72 -10.55 0.19 -8.57
C GLY A 72 -9.39 -0.56 -7.91
N GLY A 73 -9.68 -1.40 -6.91
CA GLY A 73 -8.61 -2.13 -6.22
C GLY A 73 -9.06 -3.21 -5.26
N LEU A 74 -8.06 -3.88 -4.71
CA LEU A 74 -8.22 -4.96 -3.74
C LEU A 74 -7.38 -4.68 -2.50
N VAL A 75 -7.92 -4.99 -1.32
CA VAL A 75 -7.19 -5.00 -0.05
C VAL A 75 -7.04 -6.44 0.38
N PHE A 76 -5.79 -6.93 0.41
CA PHE A 76 -5.53 -8.31 0.77
C PHE A 76 -5.45 -8.52 2.27
N PHE A 77 -6.16 -9.57 2.71
CA PHE A 77 -6.11 -10.10 4.05
C PHE A 77 -5.63 -11.56 3.98
N GLN A 78 -5.12 -12.05 5.06
CA GLN A 78 -4.80 -13.43 5.45
C GLN A 78 -4.56 -14.48 4.36
N ASN A 79 -3.44 -15.08 4.34
CA ASN A 79 -3.05 -16.38 3.85
C ASN A 79 -1.54 -16.50 3.55
N ASP A 80 -1.21 -17.38 2.60
CA ASP A 80 0.09 -17.66 2.02
C ASP A 80 0.40 -16.68 0.87
N PRO A 81 1.64 -16.14 0.78
CA PRO A 81 2.01 -15.18 -0.26
C PRO A 81 1.89 -15.71 -1.69
N LEU A 82 2.10 -17.03 -1.91
CA LEU A 82 1.97 -17.60 -3.25
C LEU A 82 0.51 -17.59 -3.71
N LYS A 83 -0.42 -17.99 -2.84
CA LYS A 83 -1.85 -17.97 -3.17
C LYS A 83 -2.34 -16.55 -3.43
N GLN A 84 -1.85 -15.57 -2.65
CA GLN A 84 -2.14 -14.16 -2.93
C GLN A 84 -1.60 -13.73 -4.29
N ALA A 85 -0.35 -14.07 -4.62
CA ALA A 85 0.25 -13.72 -5.91
C ALA A 85 -0.54 -14.31 -7.09
N TYR A 86 -0.98 -15.57 -6.99
CA TYR A 86 -1.82 -16.19 -8.01
C TYR A 86 -3.16 -15.47 -8.16
N LEU A 87 -3.85 -15.18 -7.06
CA LEU A 87 -5.13 -14.47 -7.10
C LEU A 87 -4.97 -13.05 -7.63
N SER A 88 -3.92 -12.32 -7.22
CA SER A 88 -3.60 -11.00 -7.74
C SER A 88 -3.38 -11.00 -9.25
N ASN A 89 -2.53 -11.90 -9.74
CA ASN A 89 -2.22 -12.02 -11.17
C ASN A 89 -3.47 -12.39 -11.98
N TYR A 90 -4.28 -13.29 -11.46
CA TYR A 90 -5.51 -13.69 -12.11
C TYR A 90 -6.48 -12.51 -12.23
N LEU A 91 -6.81 -11.83 -11.14
CA LEU A 91 -7.75 -10.71 -11.15
C LEU A 91 -7.22 -9.50 -11.95
N GLN A 92 -5.92 -9.24 -11.92
CA GLN A 92 -5.28 -8.26 -12.79
C GLN A 92 -5.45 -8.62 -14.27
N SER A 93 -5.35 -9.90 -14.64
CA SER A 93 -5.44 -10.33 -16.03
C SER A 93 -6.83 -10.17 -16.65
N ILE A 94 -7.88 -10.17 -15.85
CA ILE A 94 -9.27 -10.00 -16.29
C ILE A 94 -9.79 -8.56 -16.10
N SER A 95 -9.05 -7.71 -15.42
CA SER A 95 -9.45 -6.33 -15.17
C SER A 95 -9.24 -5.44 -16.39
N LYS A 96 -10.25 -4.63 -16.74
CA LYS A 96 -10.18 -3.65 -17.84
C LYS A 96 -9.20 -2.50 -17.52
N VAL A 97 -9.17 -2.07 -16.26
CA VAL A 97 -8.25 -1.06 -15.73
C VAL A 97 -7.39 -1.73 -14.66
N PRO A 98 -6.07 -1.55 -14.64
CA PRO A 98 -5.22 -2.18 -13.64
C PRO A 98 -5.71 -1.90 -12.23
N LEU A 99 -5.84 -2.97 -11.42
CA LEU A 99 -6.30 -2.88 -10.03
C LEU A 99 -5.19 -2.32 -9.12
N MET A 100 -5.55 -1.42 -8.22
CA MET A 100 -4.68 -1.03 -7.13
C MET A 100 -4.71 -2.12 -6.05
N LEU A 101 -3.55 -2.65 -5.68
CA LEU A 101 -3.42 -3.71 -4.68
C LEU A 101 -2.85 -3.13 -3.38
N GLY A 102 -3.58 -3.31 -2.30
CA GLY A 102 -3.22 -2.81 -0.98
C GLY A 102 -3.21 -3.91 0.08
N ILE A 103 -2.51 -3.66 1.16
CA ILE A 103 -2.41 -4.55 2.32
C ILE A 103 -2.07 -3.73 3.57
N ASP A 104 -2.49 -4.17 4.76
CA ASP A 104 -1.92 -3.72 6.02
C ASP A 104 -0.66 -4.52 6.32
N ALA A 105 0.49 -3.87 6.35
CA ALA A 105 1.77 -4.49 6.66
C ALA A 105 2.60 -3.62 7.62
N GLU A 106 2.00 -3.27 8.78
CA GLU A 106 2.63 -2.41 9.79
C GLU A 106 3.93 -3.00 10.33
N TRP A 107 4.01 -4.33 10.49
CA TRP A 107 5.23 -5.08 10.83
C TRP A 107 5.61 -6.10 9.76
N GLY A 108 5.41 -5.70 8.51
CA GLY A 108 5.69 -6.51 7.33
C GLY A 108 4.54 -7.41 6.92
N LEU A 109 4.79 -8.22 5.90
CA LEU A 109 3.79 -9.15 5.35
C LEU A 109 3.23 -10.10 6.40
N ALA A 110 4.01 -10.42 7.46
CA ALA A 110 3.61 -11.30 8.55
C ALA A 110 2.39 -10.80 9.35
N MET A 111 2.00 -9.54 9.20
CA MET A 111 0.72 -9.05 9.74
C MET A 111 -0.48 -9.79 9.12
N ARG A 112 -0.38 -10.17 7.87
CA ARG A 112 -1.46 -10.78 7.08
C ARG A 112 -1.11 -12.15 6.51
N LEU A 113 0.15 -12.38 6.16
CA LEU A 113 0.58 -13.54 5.39
C LEU A 113 1.48 -14.45 6.23
N GLN A 114 1.11 -15.73 6.28
CA GLN A 114 1.89 -16.76 6.96
C GLN A 114 3.23 -17.01 6.25
N HIS A 115 4.19 -17.55 6.99
CA HIS A 115 5.51 -17.94 6.45
C HIS A 115 6.30 -16.80 5.83
N THR A 116 6.04 -15.55 6.25
CA THR A 116 6.79 -14.38 5.84
C THR A 116 7.58 -13.78 7.01
N GLN A 117 8.56 -12.94 6.69
CA GLN A 117 9.37 -12.27 7.71
C GLN A 117 8.50 -11.34 8.57
N LYS A 118 8.55 -11.51 9.88
CA LYS A 118 8.00 -10.59 10.86
C LYS A 118 9.07 -9.58 11.25
N PHE A 119 8.73 -8.30 11.15
CA PHE A 119 9.56 -7.19 11.64
C PHE A 119 9.13 -6.76 13.04
N PRO A 120 9.96 -5.97 13.75
CA PRO A 120 9.57 -5.38 15.03
C PRO A 120 8.29 -4.56 14.91
N TYR A 121 7.53 -4.51 16.01
CA TYR A 121 6.40 -3.59 16.13
C TYR A 121 6.87 -2.14 16.18
N ALA A 122 5.99 -1.19 15.82
CA ALA A 122 6.32 0.23 15.80
C ALA A 122 6.80 0.75 17.16
N ILE A 123 6.20 0.31 18.26
CA ILE A 123 6.63 0.68 19.63
C ILE A 123 8.10 0.33 19.90
N THR A 124 8.60 -0.78 19.34
CA THR A 124 10.00 -1.16 19.49
C THR A 124 10.92 -0.22 18.72
N LEU A 125 10.52 0.17 17.50
CA LEU A 125 11.27 1.12 16.68
C LEU A 125 11.29 2.51 17.32
N GLY A 126 10.15 2.98 17.82
CA GLY A 126 10.06 4.26 18.55
C GLY A 126 10.90 4.28 19.84
N ALA A 127 10.94 3.16 20.59
CA ALA A 127 11.76 3.05 21.80
C ALA A 127 13.27 3.10 21.51
N LEU A 128 13.70 2.70 20.33
CA LEU A 128 15.11 2.78 19.92
C LEU A 128 15.55 4.19 19.55
N GLN A 129 14.61 5.09 19.25
CA GLN A 129 14.87 6.47 18.83
C GLN A 129 15.96 6.55 17.74
N ASN A 130 15.85 5.66 16.76
CA ASN A 130 16.83 5.52 15.67
C ASN A 130 16.10 5.52 14.32
N ASP A 131 15.98 6.70 13.71
CA ASP A 131 15.27 6.90 12.45
C ASP A 131 15.93 6.15 11.29
N SER A 132 17.25 6.00 11.31
CA SER A 132 17.96 5.21 10.30
C SER A 132 17.51 3.74 10.34
N LEU A 133 17.34 3.17 11.53
CA LEU A 133 16.87 1.80 11.68
C LEU A 133 15.37 1.67 11.31
N ALA A 134 14.56 2.67 11.66
CA ALA A 134 13.16 2.73 11.24
C ALA A 134 13.04 2.77 9.70
N PHE A 135 13.88 3.56 9.03
CA PHE A 135 13.97 3.59 7.58
C PHE A 135 14.36 2.22 7.00
N GLU A 136 15.40 1.58 7.54
CA GLU A 136 15.88 0.27 7.05
C GLU A 136 14.81 -0.83 7.18
N VAL A 137 14.06 -0.84 8.29
CA VAL A 137 12.93 -1.75 8.47
C VAL A 137 11.82 -1.45 7.45
N GLY A 138 11.48 -0.17 7.27
CA GLY A 138 10.52 0.26 6.26
C GLY A 138 10.96 -0.16 4.84
N ALA A 139 12.24 0.02 4.51
CA ALA A 139 12.81 -0.37 3.21
C ALA A 139 12.76 -1.90 2.99
N ALA A 140 13.03 -2.69 4.03
CA ALA A 140 12.93 -4.15 3.95
C ALA A 140 11.47 -4.59 3.70
N ILE A 141 10.51 -4.00 4.41
CA ILE A 141 9.07 -4.23 4.18
C ILE A 141 8.68 -3.79 2.76
N GLY A 142 9.16 -2.63 2.31
CA GLY A 142 8.89 -2.10 0.97
C GLY A 142 9.35 -3.03 -0.14
N ARG A 143 10.54 -3.61 0.00
CA ARG A 143 11.08 -4.61 -0.93
C ARG A 143 10.17 -5.84 -1.02
N ASP A 144 9.69 -6.35 0.12
CA ASP A 144 8.84 -7.53 0.17
C ASP A 144 7.45 -7.25 -0.44
N LEU A 145 6.88 -6.10 -0.14
CA LEU A 145 5.61 -5.61 -0.72
C LEU A 145 5.72 -5.44 -2.23
N LYS A 146 6.80 -4.81 -2.71
CA LYS A 146 7.05 -4.62 -4.14
C LYS A 146 7.20 -5.95 -4.87
N ARG A 147 7.91 -6.91 -4.27
CA ARG A 147 8.07 -8.26 -4.83
C ARG A 147 6.73 -8.99 -4.95
N LEU A 148 5.79 -8.73 -4.04
CA LEU A 148 4.45 -9.32 -4.06
C LEU A 148 3.46 -8.57 -4.97
N GLY A 149 3.91 -7.49 -5.63
CA GLY A 149 3.09 -6.70 -6.55
C GLY A 149 2.14 -5.72 -5.85
N MET A 150 2.36 -5.39 -4.57
CA MET A 150 1.56 -4.39 -3.87
C MET A 150 1.89 -2.98 -4.34
N HIS A 151 0.89 -2.10 -4.32
CA HIS A 151 0.98 -0.70 -4.68
C HIS A 151 0.87 0.23 -3.49
N ILE A 152 0.09 -0.16 -2.47
CA ILE A 152 -0.16 0.65 -1.27
C ILE A 152 0.01 -0.20 0.00
N ASN A 153 0.70 0.35 0.98
CA ASN A 153 0.71 -0.13 2.34
C ASN A 153 -0.19 0.76 3.20
N PHE A 154 -1.21 0.20 3.83
CA PHE A 154 -2.05 0.91 4.82
C PHE A 154 -1.30 0.98 6.16
N ALA A 155 -0.18 1.69 6.13
CA ALA A 155 0.74 1.99 7.22
C ALA A 155 1.50 3.29 6.90
N PRO A 156 2.15 3.92 7.88
CA PRO A 156 2.29 3.55 9.29
C PRO A 156 1.05 3.89 10.13
N ASP A 157 0.96 3.26 11.32
CA ASP A 157 0.17 3.77 12.43
C ASP A 157 0.91 4.99 13.00
N VAL A 158 0.28 6.16 12.96
CA VAL A 158 0.84 7.44 13.42
C VAL A 158 0.09 7.98 14.67
N ASP A 159 -0.79 7.15 15.24
CA ASP A 159 -1.52 7.50 16.44
C ASP A 159 -0.55 7.68 17.62
N ILE A 160 -0.77 8.71 18.42
CA ILE A 160 0.00 8.98 19.64
C ILE A 160 -0.59 8.15 20.78
N ASN A 161 0.17 7.22 21.36
CA ASN A 161 -0.31 6.25 22.34
C ASN A 161 -0.45 6.86 23.75
N VAL A 162 -1.30 7.89 23.90
CA VAL A 162 -1.45 8.63 25.17
C VAL A 162 -2.42 7.99 26.15
N ASN A 163 -3.32 7.11 25.69
CA ASN A 163 -4.28 6.44 26.58
C ASN A 163 -3.86 4.99 26.86
N PRO A 164 -3.38 4.67 28.08
CA PRO A 164 -2.95 3.30 28.41
C PRO A 164 -4.09 2.27 28.42
N LYS A 165 -5.35 2.72 28.37
CA LYS A 165 -6.53 1.86 28.24
C LYS A 165 -6.96 1.61 26.81
N ASN A 166 -6.26 2.18 25.84
CA ASN A 166 -6.58 1.98 24.41
C ASN A 166 -6.38 0.50 24.05
N PRO A 167 -7.42 -0.19 23.54
CA PRO A 167 -7.34 -1.63 23.29
C PRO A 167 -6.72 -1.98 21.95
N ILE A 168 -6.53 -1.00 21.04
CA ILE A 168 -6.23 -1.27 19.63
C ILE A 168 -4.90 -0.67 19.15
N ILE A 169 -4.47 0.47 19.66
CA ILE A 169 -3.26 1.15 19.21
C ILE A 169 -2.02 0.54 19.89
N GLY A 170 -1.79 0.78 21.16
CA GLY A 170 -0.73 0.15 21.94
C GLY A 170 0.59 -0.02 21.19
N PHE A 171 0.98 -1.28 20.96
CA PHE A 171 2.25 -1.63 20.30
C PHE A 171 2.33 -1.22 18.80
N ARG A 172 1.23 -0.81 18.18
CA ARG A 172 1.19 -0.35 16.80
C ARG A 172 1.73 1.07 16.64
N SER A 173 1.62 1.90 17.70
CA SER A 173 2.19 3.24 17.74
C SER A 173 3.70 3.23 17.95
N PHE A 174 4.39 4.25 17.46
CA PHE A 174 5.82 4.48 17.74
C PHE A 174 6.06 5.06 19.15
N GLY A 175 5.02 5.43 19.94
CA GLY A 175 5.15 5.89 21.30
C GLY A 175 4.13 6.92 21.76
N GLU A 176 4.45 7.58 22.86
CA GLU A 176 3.58 8.56 23.55
C GLU A 176 3.99 10.01 23.25
N ASP A 177 5.22 10.22 22.76
CA ASP A 177 5.72 11.53 22.37
C ASP A 177 5.50 11.78 20.89
N LYS A 178 4.75 12.83 20.55
CA LYS A 178 4.36 13.13 19.17
C LYS A 178 5.54 13.40 18.23
N TYR A 179 6.64 13.97 18.76
CA TYR A 179 7.83 14.25 17.94
C TYR A 179 8.54 12.96 17.59
N ASN A 180 8.73 12.07 18.57
CA ASN A 180 9.28 10.74 18.31
C ASN A 180 8.41 9.91 17.35
N VAL A 181 7.07 9.94 17.54
CA VAL A 181 6.15 9.26 16.62
C VAL A 181 6.28 9.83 15.22
N THR A 182 6.33 11.15 15.07
CA THR A 182 6.46 11.81 13.76
C THR A 182 7.76 11.41 13.05
N GLU A 183 8.91 11.54 13.71
CA GLU A 183 10.23 11.26 13.10
C GLU A 183 10.37 9.78 12.74
N SER A 184 10.03 8.88 13.65
CA SER A 184 10.11 7.44 13.43
C SER A 184 9.14 6.98 12.34
N ALA A 185 7.89 7.46 12.34
CA ALA A 185 6.89 7.12 11.32
C ALA A 185 7.28 7.65 9.94
N LEU A 186 7.81 8.89 9.85
CA LEU A 186 8.29 9.46 8.60
C LEU A 186 9.48 8.69 8.04
N ALA A 187 10.43 8.31 8.88
CA ALA A 187 11.58 7.50 8.47
C ALA A 187 11.13 6.14 7.94
N PHE A 188 10.28 5.44 8.69
CA PHE A 188 9.70 4.16 8.31
C PHE A 188 8.93 4.24 6.98
N MET A 189 8.05 5.25 6.83
CA MET A 189 7.29 5.51 5.62
C MET A 189 8.19 5.74 4.41
N LYS A 190 9.20 6.61 4.54
CA LYS A 190 10.19 6.88 3.48
C LYS A 190 10.92 5.60 3.07
N GLY A 191 11.16 4.69 4.00
CA GLY A 191 11.79 3.40 3.73
C GLY A 191 11.01 2.61 2.67
N TYR A 192 9.73 2.32 2.87
CA TYR A 192 8.98 1.55 1.86
C TYR A 192 8.57 2.39 0.64
N GLN A 193 8.41 3.71 0.78
CA GLN A 193 8.18 4.60 -0.37
C GLN A 193 9.38 4.63 -1.33
N SER A 194 10.60 4.35 -0.87
CA SER A 194 11.78 4.24 -1.74
C SER A 194 11.66 3.11 -2.78
N PHE A 195 10.72 2.18 -2.60
CA PHE A 195 10.36 1.13 -3.56
C PHE A 195 9.17 1.50 -4.46
N GLY A 196 8.70 2.77 -4.42
CA GLY A 196 7.59 3.27 -5.23
C GLY A 196 6.21 2.87 -4.72
N LEU A 197 6.08 2.56 -3.42
CA LEU A 197 4.80 2.26 -2.79
C LEU A 197 4.13 3.53 -2.26
N LEU A 198 2.81 3.51 -2.25
CA LEU A 198 2.01 4.52 -1.56
C LEU A 198 1.92 4.19 -0.07
N ALA A 199 1.77 5.23 0.74
CA ALA A 199 1.64 5.17 2.19
C ALA A 199 0.29 5.70 2.66
N THR A 200 -0.15 5.23 3.82
CA THR A 200 -1.36 5.74 4.47
C THR A 200 -1.10 5.91 5.97
N GLY A 201 -0.85 7.16 6.38
CA GLY A 201 -0.82 7.49 7.81
C GLY A 201 -2.22 7.32 8.40
N LYS A 202 -2.34 6.60 9.50
CA LYS A 202 -3.62 6.28 10.14
C LYS A 202 -3.51 6.33 11.66
N HIS A 203 -4.60 6.67 12.35
CA HIS A 203 -6.01 6.78 11.91
C HIS A 203 -6.50 8.22 12.13
N PHE A 204 -6.64 8.98 11.08
CA PHE A 204 -7.12 10.36 11.17
C PHE A 204 -8.52 10.44 11.82
N PRO A 205 -8.78 11.42 12.73
CA PRO A 205 -7.89 12.50 13.19
C PRO A 205 -6.98 12.13 14.37
N GLY A 206 -6.93 10.88 14.80
CA GLY A 206 -6.17 10.31 15.90
C GLY A 206 -7.00 9.28 16.65
N HIS A 207 -6.44 8.10 16.89
CA HIS A 207 -7.11 7.00 17.60
C HIS A 207 -6.42 6.67 18.93
N GLY A 208 -5.26 7.31 19.22
CA GLY A 208 -4.46 7.00 20.42
C GLY A 208 -5.14 7.29 21.74
N ASP A 209 -6.03 8.26 21.77
CA ASP A 209 -6.77 8.70 22.98
C ASP A 209 -8.08 7.91 23.21
N THR A 210 -8.52 7.10 22.27
CA THR A 210 -9.80 6.39 22.38
C THR A 210 -9.72 5.21 23.35
N ALA A 211 -10.85 4.84 23.95
CA ALA A 211 -10.96 3.69 24.86
C ALA A 211 -11.80 2.55 24.27
N VAL A 212 -12.23 2.67 23.01
CA VAL A 212 -13.11 1.72 22.32
C VAL A 212 -12.47 1.29 21.02
N ASP A 213 -12.51 -0.01 20.73
CA ASP A 213 -12.09 -0.56 19.44
C ASP A 213 -13.11 -0.19 18.35
N SER A 214 -12.64 0.53 17.32
CA SER A 214 -13.45 0.96 16.18
C SER A 214 -14.06 -0.18 15.36
N HIS A 215 -13.57 -1.42 15.50
CA HIS A 215 -14.15 -2.60 14.88
C HIS A 215 -15.42 -3.10 15.61
N SER A 216 -15.56 -2.72 16.88
CA SER A 216 -16.67 -3.16 17.74
C SER A 216 -17.75 -2.10 17.93
N ALA A 217 -17.36 -0.83 17.99
CA ALA A 217 -18.28 0.31 18.12
C ALA A 217 -17.63 1.57 17.57
N LEU A 218 -18.43 2.60 17.27
CA LEU A 218 -17.94 3.89 16.84
C LEU A 218 -17.27 4.62 18.02
N PRO A 219 -15.94 4.79 18.04
CA PRO A 219 -15.28 5.57 19.08
C PRO A 219 -15.62 7.05 18.91
N THR A 220 -15.86 7.73 20.01
CA THR A 220 -16.14 9.16 20.02
C THR A 220 -14.98 9.90 20.61
N ILE A 221 -14.47 10.89 19.89
CA ILE A 221 -13.47 11.84 20.36
C ILE A 221 -14.22 13.09 20.82
N THR A 222 -14.18 13.40 22.13
CA THR A 222 -14.90 14.53 22.73
C THR A 222 -14.02 15.75 22.95
N PHE A 223 -12.78 15.70 22.48
CA PHE A 223 -11.81 16.78 22.65
C PHE A 223 -12.06 17.95 21.71
N SER A 224 -11.64 19.16 22.14
CA SER A 224 -11.69 20.33 21.31
C SER A 224 -10.69 20.23 20.16
N ARG A 225 -10.90 21.02 19.12
CA ARG A 225 -9.98 21.09 17.97
C ARG A 225 -8.56 21.50 18.41
N GLU A 226 -8.47 22.39 19.42
CA GLU A 226 -7.20 22.86 19.98
C GLU A 226 -6.44 21.67 20.58
N ARG A 227 -7.13 20.84 21.39
CA ARG A 227 -6.53 19.65 22.01
C ARG A 227 -6.09 18.62 20.96
N LEU A 228 -6.89 18.41 19.90
CA LEU A 228 -6.50 17.53 18.81
C LEU A 228 -5.24 18.04 18.09
N ASN A 229 -5.16 19.34 17.82
CA ASN A 229 -3.97 19.92 17.18
C ASN A 229 -2.71 19.89 18.07
N GLU A 230 -2.88 19.85 19.40
CA GLU A 230 -1.76 19.79 20.32
C GLU A 230 -1.17 18.38 20.44
N VAL A 231 -1.98 17.36 20.33
CA VAL A 231 -1.60 15.98 20.68
C VAL A 231 -1.60 15.04 19.47
N GLU A 232 -2.67 15.03 18.69
CA GLU A 232 -2.86 14.08 17.59
C GLU A 232 -2.15 14.40 16.26
#